data_02a00bd34e823bb0551600832927bbc1
#
_entry.id   02a00bd34e823bb0551600832927bbc1
#
_cell.length_a   1.000
_cell.length_b   1.000
_cell.length_c   1.000
_cell.angle_alpha   90.00
_cell.angle_beta   90.00
_cell.angle_gamma   90.00
#
_symmetry.space_group_name_H-M   'P 1'
#
loop_
_entity.id
_entity.type
_entity.pdbx_description
1 polymer ?
#
loop_
_entity_poly.entity_id
_entity_poly.type
_entity_poly.pdbx_seq_one_letter_code
_entity_poly.pdbx_strand_id
1 'polypeptide(L)' 'MSRALDARNRLAAASRHHPELIEQRRRELNEAKIADYIERVLAEAPPLTPDQRARLAELLAPVRRSAAGA' A
#
# COMPACT_ATOMS: atom_id res chain seq x y z
N MET A 1 -10.40 1.97 13.84
CA MET A 1 -10.78 1.73 12.45
C MET A 1 -9.59 1.53 11.60
N SER A 2 -9.66 0.55 10.77
CA SER A 2 -8.55 0.22 9.90
C SER A 2 -8.69 0.99 8.60
N ARG A 3 -7.58 1.55 8.10
CA ARG A 3 -7.63 2.19 6.80
C ARG A 3 -7.84 1.15 5.69
N ALA A 4 -7.45 -0.09 5.93
CA ALA A 4 -7.72 -1.15 4.97
C ALA A 4 -9.22 -1.47 4.91
N LEU A 5 -9.89 -1.46 6.05
CA LEU A 5 -11.33 -1.69 6.07
C LEU A 5 -12.06 -0.57 5.33
N ASP A 6 -11.69 0.67 5.59
CA ASP A 6 -12.30 1.80 4.90
C ASP A 6 -12.07 1.71 3.39
N ALA A 7 -10.86 1.37 2.98
CA ALA A 7 -10.53 1.26 1.56
C ALA A 7 -11.29 0.10 0.91
N ARG A 8 -11.46 -1.00 1.65
CA ARG A 8 -12.22 -2.14 1.14
C ARG A 8 -13.69 -1.76 0.94
N ASN A 9 -14.23 -0.99 1.87
CA ASN A 9 -15.61 -0.52 1.75
C ASN A 9 -15.78 0.38 0.55
N ARG A 10 -14.81 1.25 0.29
CA ARG A 10 -14.85 2.12 -0.89
C ARG A 10 -14.75 1.31 -2.17
N LEU A 11 -13.91 0.28 -2.18
CA LEU A 11 -13.81 -0.60 -3.34
C LEU A 11 -15.12 -1.32 -3.60
N ALA A 12 -15.75 -1.83 -2.55
CA ALA A 12 -17.03 -2.52 -2.69
C ALA A 12 -18.10 -1.59 -3.25
N ALA A 13 -18.13 -0.35 -2.76
CA ALA A 13 -19.10 0.62 -3.26
C ALA A 13 -18.83 0.97 -4.73
N ALA A 14 -17.57 1.14 -5.09
CA ALA A 14 -17.21 1.43 -6.48
C ALA A 14 -17.60 0.28 -7.40
N SER A 15 -17.42 -0.93 -6.94
CA SER A 15 -17.77 -2.11 -7.71
C SER A 15 -19.27 -2.14 -8.06
N ARG A 16 -20.10 -1.62 -7.15
CA ARG A 16 -21.54 -1.63 -7.37
C ARG A 16 -22.05 -0.40 -8.11
N HIS A 17 -21.44 0.74 -7.87
CA HIS A 17 -22.00 2.00 -8.32
C HIS A 17 -21.12 2.77 -9.28
N HIS A 18 -19.82 2.54 -9.24
CA HIS A 18 -18.86 3.31 -10.04
C HIS A 18 -17.76 2.40 -10.58
N PRO A 19 -18.12 1.55 -11.54
CA PRO A 19 -17.11 0.60 -12.07
C PRO A 19 -15.88 1.28 -12.63
N GLU A 20 -16.01 2.52 -13.08
CA GLU A 20 -14.86 3.23 -13.62
C GLU A 20 -13.82 3.55 -12.55
N LEU A 21 -14.18 3.46 -11.26
CA LEU A 21 -13.26 3.74 -10.17
C LEU A 21 -12.63 2.49 -9.57
N ILE A 22 -12.94 1.32 -10.10
CA ILE A 22 -12.51 0.07 -9.47
C ILE A 22 -10.99 -0.01 -9.33
N GLU A 23 -10.25 0.32 -10.39
CA GLU A 23 -8.79 0.23 -10.32
C GLU A 23 -8.21 1.23 -9.34
N GLN A 24 -8.73 2.43 -9.33
CA GLN A 24 -8.29 3.43 -8.38
C GLN A 24 -8.54 2.98 -6.94
N ARG A 25 -9.74 2.46 -6.68
CA ARG A 25 -10.08 1.99 -5.34
C ARG A 25 -9.27 0.77 -4.94
N ARG A 26 -8.91 -0.06 -5.91
CA ARG A 26 -8.07 -1.21 -5.64
C ARG A 26 -6.66 -0.78 -5.22
N ARG A 27 -6.12 0.24 -5.89
CA ARG A 27 -4.81 0.79 -5.49
C ARG A 27 -4.87 1.39 -4.09
N GLU A 28 -5.97 2.08 -3.77
CA GLU A 28 -6.15 2.64 -2.43
C GLU A 28 -6.21 1.55 -1.37
N LEU A 29 -6.88 0.45 -1.68
CA LEU A 29 -6.94 -0.67 -0.75
C LEU A 29 -5.56 -1.27 -0.54
N ASN A 30 -4.80 -1.46 -1.60
CA ASN A 30 -3.45 -2.00 -1.47
C ASN A 30 -2.55 -1.08 -0.66
N GLU A 31 -2.64 0.21 -0.90
CA GLU A 31 -1.88 1.18 -0.11
C GLU A 31 -2.26 1.10 1.36
N ALA A 32 -3.56 1.02 1.64
CA ALA A 32 -4.04 0.98 3.02
C ALA A 32 -3.58 -0.29 3.73
N LYS A 33 -3.58 -1.41 3.04
CA LYS A 33 -3.11 -2.67 3.63
C LYS A 33 -1.63 -2.59 4.00
N ILE A 34 -0.83 -2.03 3.11
CA ILE A 34 0.60 -1.89 3.36
C ILE A 34 0.84 -0.95 4.52
N ALA A 35 0.13 0.17 4.55
CA ALA A 35 0.30 1.14 5.63
C ALA A 35 -0.08 0.56 6.98
N ASP A 36 -1.19 -0.17 7.04
CA ASP A 36 -1.61 -0.81 8.28
C ASP A 36 -0.57 -1.83 8.76
N TYR A 37 -0.03 -2.60 7.83
CA TYR A 37 0.98 -3.59 8.16
C TYR A 37 2.25 -2.93 8.67
N ILE A 38 2.71 -1.88 8.00
CA ILE A 38 3.92 -1.16 8.40
C ILE A 38 3.75 -0.60 9.81
N GLU A 39 2.61 0.03 10.08
CA GLU A 39 2.38 0.59 11.42
C GLU A 39 2.41 -0.48 12.49
N ARG A 40 1.83 -1.64 12.19
CA ARG A 40 1.83 -2.72 13.16
C ARG A 40 3.24 -3.23 13.42
N VAL A 41 4.02 -3.41 12.36
CA VAL A 41 5.38 -3.92 12.51
C VAL A 41 6.26 -2.91 13.22
N LEU A 42 6.11 -1.62 12.91
CA LEU A 42 6.92 -0.60 13.56
C LEU A 42 6.60 -0.43 15.04
N ALA A 43 5.41 -0.87 15.46
CA ALA A 43 5.06 -0.83 16.86
C ALA A 43 5.71 -1.94 17.66
N GLU A 44 6.29 -2.93 16.99
CA GLU A 44 6.95 -4.04 17.66
C GLU A 44 8.40 -3.71 17.95
N ALA A 45 8.92 -4.30 19.01
CA ALA A 45 10.32 -4.17 19.36
C ALA A 45 11.06 -5.42 18.92
N PRO A 46 12.33 -5.32 18.52
CA PRO A 46 13.11 -4.08 18.43
C PRO A 46 12.80 -3.31 17.16
N PRO A 47 13.07 -1.98 17.16
CA PRO A 47 12.77 -1.19 15.98
C PRO A 47 13.69 -1.54 14.82
N LEU A 48 13.25 -1.20 13.63
CA LEU A 48 14.06 -1.42 12.43
C LEU A 48 15.29 -0.53 12.43
N THR A 49 16.38 -1.05 11.90
CA THR A 49 17.58 -0.26 11.72
C THR A 49 17.42 0.68 10.52
N PRO A 50 18.27 1.73 10.45
CA PRO A 50 18.22 2.59 9.26
C PRO A 50 18.48 1.84 7.95
N ASP A 51 19.36 0.85 7.97
CA ASP A 51 19.63 0.05 6.77
C ASP A 51 18.40 -0.74 6.34
N GLN A 52 17.69 -1.30 7.32
CA GLN A 52 16.46 -2.04 7.01
C GLN A 52 15.40 -1.13 6.45
N ARG A 53 15.27 0.07 6.99
CA ARG A 53 14.31 1.03 6.46
C ARG A 53 14.67 1.45 5.04
N ALA A 54 15.95 1.62 4.77
CA ALA A 54 16.38 1.99 3.42
C ALA A 54 16.03 0.90 2.43
N ARG A 55 16.21 -0.35 2.80
CA ARG A 55 15.87 -1.46 1.92
C ARG A 55 14.37 -1.52 1.64
N LEU A 56 13.55 -1.25 2.65
CA LEU A 56 12.11 -1.21 2.44
C LEU A 56 11.70 -0.05 1.54
N ALA A 57 12.34 1.09 1.72
CA ALA A 57 12.06 2.24 0.87
C ALA A 57 12.37 1.94 -0.59
N GLU A 58 13.42 1.18 -0.84
CA GLU A 58 13.75 0.79 -2.21
C GLU A 58 12.69 -0.10 -2.82
N LEU A 59 12.11 -0.97 -2.01
CA LEU A 59 11.03 -1.82 -2.51
C LEU A 59 9.81 -1.03 -2.92
N LEU A 60 9.61 0.12 -2.29
CA LEU A 60 8.46 0.97 -2.57
C LEU A 60 8.75 2.04 -3.61
N ALA A 61 10.01 2.16 -4.02
CA ALA A 61 10.39 3.17 -5.00
C ALA A 61 9.77 2.86 -6.35
N PRO A 62 9.53 3.88 -7.16
CA PRO A 62 9.00 3.64 -8.49
C PRO A 62 9.92 2.71 -9.28
N VAL A 63 9.31 1.82 -10.01
CA VAL A 63 10.06 0.88 -10.79
C VAL A 63 10.70 1.59 -11.98
N ARG A 64 12.01 1.48 -12.09
CA ARG A 64 12.72 2.10 -13.17
C ARG A 64 12.98 1.15 -14.31
N ARG A 65 12.38 0.02 -14.23
CA ARG A 65 12.68 -0.96 -15.21
C ARG A 65 12.26 -0.55 -16.58
N SER A 66 11.30 0.31 -16.65
CA SER A 66 10.98 0.79 -17.96
C SER A 66 12.18 1.43 -18.57
N ALA A 67 12.88 2.19 -17.80
CA ALA A 67 14.13 2.72 -18.26
C ALA A 67 15.09 1.58 -18.48
N ALA A 68 15.08 0.66 -17.59
CA ALA A 68 15.96 -0.47 -17.69
C ALA A 68 15.45 -1.44 -18.72
N GLY A 69 14.18 -1.65 -18.71
CA GLY A 69 13.61 -2.56 -19.64
C GLY A 69 13.62 -2.01 -21.04
N ALA A 70 13.77 -0.76 -21.09
CA ALA A 70 13.87 -0.13 -22.39
C ALA A 70 15.09 -0.67 -23.11
#